data_bced20cd5eecc5c13e882e25740ab696
#
_entry.id   bced20cd5eecc5c13e882e25740ab696
#
_cell.length_a   1.000
_cell.length_b   1.000
_cell.length_c   1.000
_cell.angle_alpha   90.00
_cell.angle_beta   90.00
_cell.angle_gamma   90.00
#
_symmetry.space_group_name_H-M   'P 1'
#
loop_
_entity.id
_entity.type
_entity.pdbx_description
1 polymer ?
#
loop_
_entity_poly.entity_id
_entity_poly.type
_entity_poly.pdbx_seq_one_letter_code
_entity_poly.pdbx_strand_id
1 'polypeptide(L)'
;MKQTAGRDNLGNLAPEFARLNDDVLFGEVWSREEQLSLRDRSLITISALFSAGLFPQLKSHLILGKKHGLTKEEVVETITQLAFYCGWPKAWSTFPMIEEVYNEEEDK
;
A
#
# COMPACT_ATOMS: atom_id res chain seq x y z
N MET A 1 -3.89 8.23 11.82
CA MET A 1 -3.85 8.75 10.44
C MET A 1 -5.27 8.95 9.93
N LYS A 2 -5.59 10.13 9.45
CA LYS A 2 -6.93 10.41 8.98
C LYS A 2 -7.17 9.83 7.59
N GLN A 3 -8.30 9.16 7.39
CA GLN A 3 -8.68 8.59 6.10
C GLN A 3 -10.21 8.68 5.95
N THR A 4 -10.67 8.97 4.74
CA THR A 4 -12.10 9.03 4.43
C THR A 4 -12.48 8.14 3.25
N ALA A 5 -11.50 7.40 2.69
CA ALA A 5 -11.72 6.60 1.49
C ALA A 5 -12.83 5.55 1.64
N GLY A 6 -12.97 4.97 2.84
CA GLY A 6 -14.04 4.01 3.09
C GLY A 6 -15.42 4.64 2.91
N ARG A 7 -15.63 5.78 3.57
CA ARG A 7 -16.92 6.48 3.47
C ARG A 7 -17.16 7.02 2.07
N ASP A 8 -16.11 7.53 1.43
CA ASP A 8 -16.23 8.10 0.08
C ASP A 8 -16.61 7.06 -0.96
N ASN A 9 -16.12 5.84 -0.82
CA ASN A 9 -16.32 4.79 -1.83
C ASN A 9 -17.38 3.77 -1.46
N LEU A 10 -17.55 3.47 -0.17
CA LEU A 10 -18.40 2.37 0.30
C LEU A 10 -19.42 2.79 1.35
N GLY A 11 -19.51 4.08 1.67
CA GLY A 11 -20.39 4.57 2.74
C GLY A 11 -21.85 4.22 2.56
N ASN A 12 -22.33 4.18 1.32
CA ASN A 12 -23.74 3.85 1.03
C ASN A 12 -24.00 2.34 1.00
N LEU A 13 -23.04 1.59 0.50
CA LEU A 13 -23.19 0.12 0.37
C LEU A 13 -22.88 -0.59 1.67
N ALA A 14 -21.80 -0.22 2.33
CA ALA A 14 -21.27 -0.91 3.49
C ALA A 14 -20.79 0.09 4.55
N PRO A 15 -21.74 0.79 5.20
CA PRO A 15 -21.39 1.87 6.13
C PRO A 15 -20.56 1.41 7.33
N GLU A 16 -20.81 0.24 7.89
CA GLU A 16 -20.01 -0.24 9.02
C GLU A 16 -18.59 -0.61 8.59
N PHE A 17 -18.44 -1.25 7.43
CA PHE A 17 -17.13 -1.55 6.88
C PHE A 17 -16.35 -0.26 6.61
N ALA A 18 -17.02 0.75 6.04
CA ALA A 18 -16.43 2.05 5.77
C ALA A 18 -15.95 2.72 7.07
N ARG A 19 -16.77 2.67 8.12
CA ARG A 19 -16.40 3.21 9.43
C ARG A 19 -15.18 2.49 10.00
N LEU A 20 -15.17 1.17 9.93
CA LEU A 20 -14.04 0.37 10.43
C LEU A 20 -12.76 0.69 9.66
N ASN A 21 -12.86 0.84 8.33
CA ASN A 21 -11.71 1.21 7.52
C ASN A 21 -11.15 2.58 7.92
N ASP A 22 -12.03 3.58 8.03
CA ASP A 22 -11.59 4.95 8.25
C ASP A 22 -11.19 5.21 9.71
N ASP A 23 -12.02 4.79 10.66
CA ASP A 23 -11.85 5.15 12.06
C ASP A 23 -10.97 4.17 12.83
N VAL A 24 -11.04 2.88 12.53
CA VAL A 24 -10.29 1.86 13.28
C VAL A 24 -8.99 1.51 12.57
N LEU A 25 -9.05 1.05 11.33
CA LEU A 25 -7.81 0.69 10.62
C LEU A 25 -6.87 1.88 10.49
N PHE A 26 -7.33 2.96 9.88
CA PHE A 26 -6.47 4.12 9.69
C PHE A 26 -6.44 5.06 10.90
N GLY A 27 -7.58 5.28 11.54
CA GLY A 27 -7.67 6.19 12.68
C GLY A 27 -6.97 5.69 13.93
N GLU A 28 -6.97 4.38 14.15
CA GLU A 28 -6.36 3.79 15.36
C GLU A 28 -5.12 2.98 15.05
N VAL A 29 -5.21 1.98 14.16
CA VAL A 29 -4.08 1.05 13.92
C VAL A 29 -2.91 1.75 13.22
N TRP A 30 -3.17 2.40 12.08
CA TRP A 30 -2.12 3.12 11.36
C TRP A 30 -1.57 4.31 12.13
N SER A 31 -2.30 4.80 13.11
CA SER A 31 -1.86 5.94 13.92
C SER A 31 -0.90 5.56 15.05
N ARG A 32 -0.64 4.27 15.23
CA ARG A 32 0.28 3.77 16.26
C ARG A 32 1.73 3.86 15.80
N GLU A 33 2.17 5.09 15.49
CA GLU A 33 3.48 5.32 14.89
C GLU A 33 4.65 5.01 15.81
N GLU A 34 4.45 5.14 17.13
CA GLU A 34 5.49 4.81 18.10
C GLU A 34 5.79 3.30 18.15
N GLN A 35 4.79 2.47 17.85
CA GLN A 35 4.95 1.02 17.88
C GLN A 35 5.52 0.49 16.58
N LEU A 36 5.13 1.13 15.45
CA LEU A 36 5.64 0.78 14.12
C LEU A 36 5.45 1.98 13.21
N SER A 37 6.51 2.42 12.55
CA SER A 37 6.46 3.62 11.72
C SER A 37 5.49 3.47 10.54
N LEU A 38 5.01 4.59 10.02
CA LEU A 38 4.17 4.59 8.81
C LEU A 38 4.91 3.97 7.63
N ARG A 39 6.20 4.23 7.54
CA ARG A 39 7.06 3.66 6.50
C ARG A 39 7.07 2.13 6.57
N ASP A 40 7.32 1.57 7.75
CA ASP A 40 7.37 0.12 7.93
C ASP A 40 6.00 -0.51 7.78
N ARG A 41 4.94 0.16 8.24
CA ARG A 41 3.56 -0.31 8.01
C ARG A 41 3.25 -0.41 6.52
N SER A 42 3.66 0.59 5.75
CA SER A 42 3.49 0.58 4.29
C SER A 42 4.25 -0.59 3.66
N LEU A 43 5.48 -0.83 4.10
CA LEU A 43 6.30 -1.91 3.56
C LEU A 43 5.70 -3.28 3.82
N ILE A 44 5.26 -3.55 5.05
CA ILE A 44 4.64 -4.85 5.36
C ILE A 44 3.28 -5.02 4.67
N THR A 45 2.53 -3.93 4.50
CA THR A 45 1.24 -3.98 3.81
C THR A 45 1.44 -4.26 2.31
N ILE A 46 2.40 -3.57 1.68
CA ILE A 46 2.79 -3.83 0.29
C ILE A 46 3.20 -5.29 0.12
N SER A 47 4.02 -5.81 1.03
CA SER A 47 4.47 -7.19 0.99
C SER A 47 3.31 -8.18 1.08
N ALA A 48 2.36 -7.93 1.96
CA ALA A 48 1.18 -8.78 2.12
C ALA A 48 0.29 -8.77 0.86
N LEU A 49 0.04 -7.59 0.30
CA LEU A 49 -0.81 -7.44 -0.88
C LEU A 49 -0.15 -8.04 -2.13
N PHE A 50 1.15 -7.85 -2.28
CA PHE A 50 1.93 -8.48 -3.33
C PHE A 50 1.84 -9.99 -3.23
N SER A 51 2.10 -10.52 -2.04
CA SER A 51 2.08 -11.96 -1.77
C SER A 51 0.74 -12.59 -2.14
N ALA A 52 -0.35 -11.91 -1.82
CA ALA A 52 -1.70 -12.38 -2.10
C ALA A 52 -2.18 -12.09 -3.53
N GLY A 53 -1.43 -11.34 -4.31
CA GLY A 53 -1.81 -10.99 -5.68
C GLY A 53 -2.95 -9.98 -5.76
N LEU A 54 -3.12 -9.14 -4.75
CA LEU A 54 -4.20 -8.15 -4.68
C LEU A 54 -3.74 -6.83 -5.31
N PHE A 55 -3.59 -6.85 -6.63
CA PHE A 55 -2.95 -5.77 -7.37
C PHE A 55 -3.62 -4.40 -7.32
N PRO A 56 -4.96 -4.26 -7.39
CA PRO A 56 -5.57 -2.94 -7.25
C PRO A 56 -5.25 -2.29 -5.90
N GLN A 57 -5.33 -3.06 -4.82
CA GLN A 57 -5.01 -2.58 -3.48
C GLN A 57 -3.50 -2.36 -3.33
N LEU A 58 -2.69 -3.17 -3.98
CA LEU A 58 -1.24 -3.01 -4.00
C LEU A 58 -0.85 -1.65 -4.58
N LYS A 59 -1.45 -1.26 -5.70
CA LYS A 59 -1.18 0.04 -6.31
C LYS A 59 -1.50 1.19 -5.35
N SER A 60 -2.64 1.12 -4.67
CA SER A 60 -3.02 2.13 -3.67
C SER A 60 -1.99 2.24 -2.56
N HIS A 61 -1.46 1.10 -2.10
CA HIS A 61 -0.47 1.09 -1.02
C HIS A 61 0.94 1.43 -1.51
N LEU A 62 1.24 1.26 -2.79
CA LEU A 62 2.48 1.78 -3.37
C LEU A 62 2.47 3.32 -3.34
N ILE A 63 1.33 3.92 -3.68
CA ILE A 63 1.16 5.38 -3.61
C ILE A 63 1.32 5.86 -2.18
N LEU A 64 0.68 5.19 -1.23
CA LEU A 64 0.77 5.54 0.19
C LEU A 64 2.18 5.33 0.72
N GLY A 65 2.84 4.24 0.34
CA GLY A 65 4.20 3.93 0.75
C GLY A 65 5.20 4.97 0.28
N LYS A 66 5.04 5.45 -0.94
CA LYS A 66 5.84 6.56 -1.48
C LYS A 66 5.68 7.80 -0.60
N LYS A 67 4.46 8.14 -0.25
CA LYS A 67 4.14 9.26 0.64
C LYS A 67 4.78 9.09 2.01
N HIS A 68 4.88 7.87 2.50
CA HIS A 68 5.46 7.54 3.81
C HIS A 68 6.98 7.36 3.77
N GLY A 69 7.62 7.63 2.65
CA GLY A 69 9.08 7.67 2.56
C GLY A 69 9.75 6.45 1.98
N LEU A 70 9.00 5.48 1.44
CA LEU A 70 9.60 4.36 0.73
C LEU A 70 10.14 4.85 -0.61
N THR A 71 11.42 4.61 -0.86
CA THR A 71 12.03 4.98 -2.14
C THR A 71 11.70 3.95 -3.22
N LYS A 72 11.82 4.38 -4.47
CA LYS A 72 11.66 3.48 -5.62
C LYS A 72 12.58 2.28 -5.50
N GLU A 73 13.84 2.52 -5.15
CA GLU A 73 14.86 1.48 -5.01
C GLU A 73 14.51 0.47 -3.90
N GLU A 74 13.99 0.96 -2.78
CA GLU A 74 13.58 0.09 -1.69
C GLU A 74 12.41 -0.81 -2.08
N VAL A 75 11.44 -0.25 -2.80
CA VAL A 75 10.28 -1.03 -3.27
C VAL A 75 10.71 -2.06 -4.32
N VAL A 76 11.56 -1.64 -5.27
CA VAL A 76 12.09 -2.57 -6.28
C VAL A 76 12.84 -3.73 -5.62
N GLU A 77 13.66 -3.44 -4.62
CA GLU A 77 14.41 -4.48 -3.91
C GLU A 77 13.49 -5.40 -3.12
N THR A 78 12.43 -4.85 -2.52
CA THR A 78 11.42 -5.63 -1.81
C THR A 78 10.75 -6.65 -2.74
N ILE A 79 10.32 -6.20 -3.92
CA ILE A 79 9.66 -7.09 -4.89
C ILE A 79 10.66 -8.12 -5.45
N THR A 80 11.89 -7.70 -5.67
CA THR A 80 12.95 -8.62 -6.13
C THR A 80 13.15 -9.76 -5.12
N GLN A 81 13.24 -9.43 -3.84
CA GLN A 81 13.34 -10.41 -2.76
C GLN A 81 12.13 -11.34 -2.75
N LEU A 82 10.93 -10.76 -2.73
CA LEU A 82 9.69 -11.51 -2.59
C LEU A 82 9.34 -12.35 -3.81
N ALA A 83 9.87 -12.02 -5.00
CA ALA A 83 9.65 -12.81 -6.20
C ALA A 83 10.06 -14.27 -6.01
N PHE A 84 11.10 -14.50 -5.21
CA PHE A 84 11.61 -15.86 -4.93
C PHE A 84 10.75 -16.61 -3.92
N TYR A 85 9.98 -15.92 -3.11
CA TYR A 85 9.13 -16.54 -2.08
C TYR A 85 7.67 -16.60 -2.46
N CYS A 86 7.21 -15.66 -3.31
CA CYS A 86 5.79 -15.49 -3.59
C CYS A 86 5.40 -15.78 -5.04
N GLY A 87 6.38 -15.84 -5.94
CA GLY A 87 6.10 -16.14 -7.33
C GLY A 87 6.58 -15.07 -8.31
N TRP A 88 7.29 -15.51 -9.32
CA TRP A 88 7.90 -14.65 -10.35
C TRP A 88 6.87 -13.85 -11.16
N PRO A 89 5.76 -14.47 -11.62
CA PRO A 89 4.77 -13.72 -12.40
C PRO A 89 4.16 -12.52 -11.67
N LYS A 90 4.01 -12.62 -10.34
CA LYS A 90 3.51 -11.49 -9.55
C LYS A 90 4.46 -10.29 -9.60
N ALA A 91 5.77 -10.58 -9.61
CA ALA A 91 6.77 -9.52 -9.74
C ALA A 91 6.67 -8.84 -11.10
N TRP A 92 6.49 -9.60 -12.17
CA TRP A 92 6.28 -9.06 -13.51
C TRP A 92 5.08 -8.11 -13.56
N SER A 93 4.00 -8.45 -12.87
CA SER A 93 2.81 -7.59 -12.82
C SER A 93 3.02 -6.34 -11.99
N THR A 94 3.90 -6.41 -10.99
CA THR A 94 4.10 -5.32 -10.03
C THR A 94 5.07 -4.25 -10.52
N PHE A 95 6.14 -4.64 -11.22
CA PHE A 95 7.15 -3.65 -11.66
C PHE A 95 6.57 -2.52 -12.51
N PRO A 96 5.66 -2.77 -13.48
CA PRO A 96 5.04 -1.66 -14.19
C PRO A 96 4.27 -0.70 -13.30
N MET A 97 3.64 -1.20 -12.23
CA MET A 97 2.94 -0.34 -11.26
C MET A 97 3.92 0.56 -10.50
N ILE A 98 5.07 0.01 -10.11
CA ILE A 98 6.12 0.77 -9.42
C ILE A 98 6.61 1.90 -10.34
N GLU A 99 6.87 1.57 -11.59
CA GLU A 99 7.30 2.54 -12.58
C GLU A 99 6.28 3.68 -12.71
N GLU A 100 5.02 3.32 -12.83
CA GLU A 100 3.92 4.29 -12.95
C GLU A 100 3.82 5.19 -11.71
N VAL A 101 3.83 4.61 -10.52
CA VAL A 101 3.67 5.35 -9.26
C VAL A 101 4.84 6.30 -9.02
N TYR A 102 6.06 5.85 -9.24
CA TYR A 102 7.25 6.65 -8.90
C TYR A 102 7.67 7.63 -9.99
N ASN A 103 7.32 7.37 -11.23
CA ASN A 103 7.69 8.26 -12.32
C ASN A 103 6.71 9.42 -12.54
N GLU A 104 5.48 9.32 -12.06
CA GLU A 104 4.50 10.41 -12.17
C GLU A 104 5.01 11.73 -11.63
N GLU A 105 5.82 11.72 -10.58
CA GLU A 105 6.37 12.94 -10.00
C GLU A 105 7.60 13.45 -10.75
N GLU A 106 8.33 12.56 -11.39
CA GLU A 106 9.52 12.94 -12.17
C GLU A 106 9.13 13.71 -13.43
N ASP A 107 7.91 13.48 -13.92
CA ASP A 107 7.37 14.14 -15.11
C ASP A 107 6.81 15.54 -14.82
N LYS A 108 6.80 15.94 -13.58
CA LYS A 108 6.39 17.27 -13.15
C LYS A 108 7.59 18.15 -12.88
#